data_b197ecb289d635af71dc0fe49b2281f8
#
_entry.id   b197ecb289d635af71dc0fe49b2281f8
#
_cell.length_a   1.000
_cell.length_b   1.000
_cell.length_c   1.000
_cell.angle_alpha   90.00
_cell.angle_beta   90.00
_cell.angle_gamma   90.00
#
_symmetry.space_group_name_H-M   'P 1'
#
loop_
_entity.id
_entity.type
_entity.pdbx_description
1 polymer ?
#
loop_
_entity_poly.entity_id
_entity_poly.type
_entity_poly.pdbx_seq_one_letter_code
_entity_poly.pdbx_strand_id
1 'polypeptide(L)'
;MARRAGAILAVADVERSVAFYRDRIGFEVEAVYDDPPYATLSLAATRLSLAEHGHPADDRPGVVMTAPADRSQASVVIVVEVDDARGEYARLAEAGVRFLAEPYEPPWGGCRFFCVDPDGYLVEIEQPA
;
A
#
# COMPACT_ATOMS: atom_id res chain seq x y z
N MET A 1 -18.31 18.96 -3.86
CA MET A 1 -18.42 17.53 -3.50
C MET A 1 -17.10 16.82 -3.79
N ALA A 2 -16.74 15.93 -2.91
CA ALA A 2 -15.57 15.10 -3.11
C ALA A 2 -15.77 14.16 -4.31
N ARG A 3 -14.71 13.89 -5.05
CA ARG A 3 -14.75 12.99 -6.20
C ARG A 3 -14.03 11.67 -5.91
N ARG A 4 -12.99 11.72 -5.09
CA ARG A 4 -12.17 10.55 -4.82
C ARG A 4 -11.40 10.76 -3.52
N ALA A 5 -11.20 9.71 -2.77
CA ALA A 5 -10.38 9.71 -1.58
C ALA A 5 -9.13 8.85 -1.79
N GLY A 6 -8.15 9.02 -0.94
CA GLY A 6 -6.93 8.26 -1.02
C GLY A 6 -5.99 8.53 0.14
N ALA A 7 -4.78 8.04 0.02
CA ALA A 7 -3.74 8.21 1.03
C ALA A 7 -2.41 8.55 0.36
N ILE A 8 -1.50 9.14 1.12
CA ILE A 8 -0.11 9.33 0.74
C ILE A 8 0.74 8.46 1.67
N LEU A 9 1.59 7.62 1.11
CA LEU A 9 2.59 6.90 1.86
C LEU A 9 3.96 7.52 1.62
N ALA A 10 4.67 7.83 2.70
CA ALA A 10 6.07 8.22 2.61
C ALA A 10 6.93 6.96 2.44
N VAL A 11 7.77 6.93 1.43
CA VAL A 11 8.56 5.75 1.06
C VAL A 11 10.03 6.11 0.86
N ALA A 12 10.91 5.14 1.04
CA ALA A 12 12.34 5.37 0.87
C ALA A 12 12.72 5.49 -0.62
N ASP A 13 12.05 4.74 -1.47
CA ASP A 13 12.35 4.65 -2.91
C ASP A 13 11.03 4.56 -3.69
N VAL A 14 10.63 5.67 -4.31
CA VAL A 14 9.35 5.77 -5.01
C VAL A 14 9.26 4.75 -6.16
N GLU A 15 10.32 4.58 -6.93
CA GLU A 15 10.33 3.67 -8.07
C GLU A 15 10.11 2.22 -7.62
N ARG A 16 10.76 1.80 -6.53
CA ARG A 16 10.59 0.47 -5.94
C ARG A 16 9.16 0.25 -5.45
N SER A 17 8.60 1.25 -4.78
CA SER A 17 7.23 1.18 -4.27
C SER A 17 6.20 1.17 -5.39
N VAL A 18 6.41 1.96 -6.45
CA VAL A 18 5.56 1.91 -7.65
C VAL A 18 5.53 0.51 -8.23
N ALA A 19 6.70 -0.13 -8.38
CA ALA A 19 6.76 -1.49 -8.91
C ALA A 19 5.96 -2.48 -8.05
N PHE A 20 6.05 -2.37 -6.73
CA PHE A 20 5.30 -3.23 -5.82
C PHE A 20 3.78 -3.04 -5.99
N TYR A 21 3.29 -1.81 -5.90
CA TYR A 21 1.85 -1.55 -5.96
C TYR A 21 1.27 -1.80 -7.35
N ARG A 22 2.04 -1.53 -8.40
CA ARG A 22 1.62 -1.81 -9.78
C ARG A 22 1.63 -3.31 -10.08
N ASP A 23 2.78 -3.97 -9.86
CA ASP A 23 3.02 -5.32 -10.37
C ASP A 23 2.52 -6.41 -9.42
N ARG A 24 2.52 -6.16 -8.10
CA ARG A 24 2.09 -7.14 -7.10
C ARG A 24 0.64 -6.93 -6.68
N ILE A 25 0.25 -5.70 -6.40
CA ILE A 25 -1.09 -5.40 -5.87
C ILE A 25 -2.10 -5.13 -6.98
N GLY A 26 -1.69 -4.47 -8.05
CA GLY A 26 -2.56 -4.24 -9.20
C GLY A 26 -3.05 -2.81 -9.35
N PHE A 27 -2.37 -1.83 -8.75
CA PHE A 27 -2.67 -0.43 -9.00
C PHE A 27 -2.22 -0.02 -10.40
N GLU A 28 -2.91 0.97 -10.96
CA GLU A 28 -2.50 1.63 -12.19
C GLU A 28 -1.74 2.91 -11.86
N VAL A 29 -0.67 3.18 -12.59
CA VAL A 29 0.12 4.41 -12.42
C VAL A 29 -0.57 5.53 -13.18
N GLU A 30 -0.89 6.64 -12.49
CA GLU A 30 -1.48 7.82 -13.10
C GLU A 30 -0.43 8.84 -13.51
N ALA A 31 0.57 9.10 -12.65
CA ALA A 31 1.62 10.05 -12.92
C ALA A 31 2.87 9.74 -12.09
N VAL A 32 4.04 10.10 -12.63
CA VAL A 32 5.33 9.97 -11.94
C VAL A 32 6.09 11.27 -12.10
N TYR A 33 6.69 11.74 -11.00
CA TYR A 33 7.48 12.96 -10.93
C TYR A 33 8.85 12.65 -10.35
N ASP A 34 9.87 13.41 -10.76
CA ASP A 34 11.26 13.11 -10.39
C ASP A 34 11.88 14.08 -9.37
N ASP A 35 11.33 15.27 -9.19
CA ASP A 35 11.94 16.30 -8.35
C ASP A 35 10.89 17.08 -7.54
N PRO A 36 10.66 16.70 -6.27
CA PRO A 36 11.11 15.46 -5.64
C PRO A 36 10.40 14.23 -6.20
N PRO A 37 10.96 13.03 -6.01
CA PRO A 37 10.28 11.80 -6.44
C PRO A 37 8.90 11.65 -5.82
N TYR A 38 7.91 11.41 -6.66
CA TYR A 38 6.50 11.31 -6.27
C TYR A 38 5.73 10.56 -7.36
N ALA A 39 4.76 9.75 -6.97
CA ALA A 39 3.90 9.05 -7.92
C ALA A 39 2.47 9.02 -7.42
N THR A 40 1.52 9.03 -8.35
CA THR A 40 0.10 8.81 -8.05
C THR A 40 -0.37 7.57 -8.77
N LEU A 41 -1.08 6.73 -8.05
CA LEU A 41 -1.63 5.47 -8.54
C LEU A 41 -3.11 5.40 -8.18
N SER A 42 -3.84 4.54 -8.88
CA SER A 42 -5.25 4.31 -8.59
C SER A 42 -5.60 2.83 -8.66
N LEU A 43 -6.57 2.44 -7.84
CA LEU A 43 -7.21 1.14 -7.89
C LEU A 43 -8.70 1.39 -7.64
N ALA A 44 -9.54 1.09 -8.65
CA ALA A 44 -10.95 1.49 -8.63
C ALA A 44 -11.07 3.00 -8.34
N ALA A 45 -11.86 3.41 -7.37
CA ALA A 45 -12.06 4.83 -7.02
C ALA A 45 -11.04 5.34 -5.98
N THR A 46 -10.06 4.54 -5.59
CA THR A 46 -9.08 4.92 -4.58
C THR A 46 -7.79 5.42 -5.22
N ARG A 47 -7.28 6.54 -4.72
CA ARG A 47 -5.97 7.08 -5.09
C ARG A 47 -4.95 6.68 -4.02
N LEU A 48 -3.79 6.22 -4.45
CA LEU A 48 -2.63 6.02 -3.60
C LEU A 48 -1.47 6.84 -4.14
N SER A 49 -0.91 7.72 -3.32
CA SER A 49 0.27 8.50 -3.68
C SER A 49 1.48 7.99 -2.91
N LEU A 50 2.62 7.98 -3.58
CA LEU A 50 3.89 7.57 -3.01
C LEU A 50 4.83 8.76 -3.08
N ALA A 51 5.26 9.25 -1.92
CA ALA A 51 6.15 10.40 -1.82
C ALA A 51 7.48 9.98 -1.19
N GLU A 52 8.59 10.43 -1.75
CA GLU A 52 9.88 10.20 -1.10
C GLU A 52 9.86 10.81 0.30
N HIS A 53 10.25 10.05 1.30
CA HIS A 53 10.20 10.48 2.69
C HIS A 53 11.26 11.55 2.99
N GLY A 54 11.06 12.30 4.08
CA GLY A 54 12.07 13.22 4.61
C GLY A 54 12.05 14.62 4.01
N HIS A 55 11.14 14.94 3.12
CA HIS A 55 11.05 16.28 2.53
C HIS A 55 10.14 17.19 3.33
N PRO A 56 10.62 18.38 3.74
CA PRO A 56 9.74 19.41 4.30
C PRO A 56 8.88 20.02 3.21
N ALA A 57 7.77 20.64 3.60
CA ALA A 57 6.92 21.40 2.69
C ALA A 57 6.41 22.66 3.39
N ASP A 58 6.26 23.74 2.63
CA ASP A 58 5.86 25.04 3.18
C ASP A 58 4.44 25.03 3.77
N ASP A 59 3.57 24.21 3.23
CA ASP A 59 2.17 24.10 3.65
C ASP A 59 1.94 23.11 4.81
N ARG A 60 2.99 22.48 5.32
CA ARG A 60 2.95 21.68 6.56
C ARG A 60 4.20 21.92 7.40
N PRO A 61 4.33 23.14 7.92
CA PRO A 61 5.52 23.54 8.67
C PRO A 61 5.72 22.67 9.91
N GLY A 62 6.96 22.21 10.11
CA GLY A 62 7.30 21.36 11.25
C GLY A 62 6.86 19.91 11.15
N VAL A 63 6.27 19.50 10.04
CA VAL A 63 5.82 18.12 9.83
C VAL A 63 6.49 17.53 8.59
N VAL A 64 7.22 16.45 8.79
CA VAL A 64 7.86 15.69 7.71
C VAL A 64 7.25 14.30 7.67
N MET A 65 6.89 13.84 6.48
CA MET A 65 6.38 12.50 6.30
C MET A 65 7.53 11.50 6.26
N THR A 66 7.40 10.39 7.00
CA THR A 66 8.44 9.35 7.08
C THR A 66 7.85 7.96 6.89
N ALA A 67 8.64 7.05 6.32
CA ALA A 67 8.31 5.64 6.28
C ALA A 67 8.32 5.05 7.70
N PRO A 68 7.65 3.90 7.93
CA PRO A 68 7.61 3.28 9.26
C PRO A 68 9.01 3.00 9.79
N ALA A 69 9.28 3.47 11.02
CA ALA A 69 10.53 3.22 11.72
C ALA A 69 10.51 1.89 12.46
N ASP A 70 9.35 1.48 12.96
CA ASP A 70 9.16 0.24 13.71
C ASP A 70 8.12 -0.63 12.99
N ARG A 71 8.58 -1.72 12.39
CA ARG A 71 7.74 -2.64 11.61
C ARG A 71 6.79 -3.49 12.47
N SER A 72 6.93 -3.44 13.78
CA SER A 72 6.01 -4.11 14.70
C SER A 72 4.80 -3.25 15.07
N GLN A 73 4.77 -1.99 14.62
CA GLN A 73 3.70 -1.04 14.94
C GLN A 73 3.22 -0.37 13.65
N ALA A 74 1.97 -0.62 13.30
CA ALA A 74 1.37 -0.05 12.09
C ALA A 74 0.32 0.99 12.47
N SER A 75 0.45 2.20 11.93
CA SER A 75 -0.53 3.27 12.11
C SER A 75 -1.48 3.42 10.93
N VAL A 76 -1.18 2.76 9.81
CA VAL A 76 -2.03 2.76 8.63
C VAL A 76 -1.94 1.40 7.94
N VAL A 77 -3.05 0.96 7.37
CA VAL A 77 -3.15 -0.27 6.58
C VAL A 77 -3.86 0.08 5.28
N ILE A 78 -3.30 -0.36 4.17
CA ILE A 78 -3.95 -0.24 2.86
C ILE A 78 -4.82 -1.48 2.69
N VAL A 79 -6.12 -1.30 2.49
CA VAL A 79 -7.07 -2.40 2.34
C VAL A 79 -7.44 -2.55 0.88
N VAL A 80 -7.31 -3.76 0.36
CA VAL A 80 -7.69 -4.12 -1.01
C VAL A 80 -8.68 -5.29 -0.94
N GLU A 81 -9.89 -5.08 -1.45
CA GLU A 81 -10.88 -6.14 -1.52
C GLU A 81 -10.72 -6.92 -2.82
N VAL A 82 -10.81 -8.24 -2.71
CA VAL A 82 -10.65 -9.17 -3.83
C VAL A 82 -11.75 -10.23 -3.81
N ASP A 83 -11.94 -10.91 -4.93
CA ASP A 83 -12.93 -11.99 -5.02
C ASP A 83 -12.40 -13.31 -4.45
N ASP A 84 -11.09 -13.54 -4.51
CA ASP A 84 -10.45 -14.79 -4.09
C ASP A 84 -9.14 -14.51 -3.35
N ALA A 85 -9.22 -14.38 -2.02
CA ALA A 85 -8.05 -14.07 -1.21
C ALA A 85 -6.99 -15.18 -1.27
N ARG A 86 -7.38 -16.44 -1.27
CA ARG A 86 -6.43 -17.56 -1.30
C ARG A 86 -5.70 -17.65 -2.64
N GLY A 87 -6.38 -17.35 -3.73
CA GLY A 87 -5.75 -17.26 -5.04
C GLY A 87 -4.74 -16.11 -5.11
N GLU A 88 -5.09 -14.97 -4.55
CA GLU A 88 -4.16 -13.83 -4.46
C GLU A 88 -2.96 -14.16 -3.57
N TYR A 89 -3.18 -14.83 -2.45
CA TYR A 89 -2.09 -15.25 -1.58
C TYR A 89 -1.09 -16.16 -2.33
N ALA A 90 -1.59 -17.16 -3.06
CA ALA A 90 -0.74 -18.06 -3.82
C ALA A 90 0.08 -17.32 -4.87
N ARG A 91 -0.55 -16.40 -5.59
CA ARG A 91 0.10 -15.58 -6.61
C ARG A 91 1.21 -14.70 -6.01
N LEU A 92 0.91 -14.03 -4.91
CA LEU A 92 1.86 -13.15 -4.23
C LEU A 92 3.00 -13.93 -3.58
N ALA A 93 2.72 -15.10 -3.02
CA ALA A 93 3.75 -15.98 -2.45
C ALA A 93 4.75 -16.43 -3.51
N GLU A 94 4.27 -16.83 -4.69
CA GLU A 94 5.13 -17.21 -5.80
C GLU A 94 6.00 -16.04 -6.28
N ALA A 95 5.49 -14.82 -6.18
CA ALA A 95 6.24 -13.61 -6.53
C ALA A 95 7.21 -13.15 -5.44
N GLY A 96 7.29 -13.85 -4.30
CA GLY A 96 8.23 -13.55 -3.23
C GLY A 96 7.77 -12.46 -2.27
N VAL A 97 6.50 -12.12 -2.25
CA VAL A 97 5.94 -11.12 -1.33
C VAL A 97 5.98 -11.67 0.10
N ARG A 98 6.26 -10.81 1.06
CA ARG A 98 6.32 -11.16 2.48
C ARG A 98 4.93 -11.04 3.11
N PHE A 99 4.60 -11.96 4.01
CA PHE A 99 3.33 -11.99 4.75
C PHE A 99 3.60 -12.01 6.24
N LEU A 100 2.60 -11.58 7.03
CA LEU A 100 2.66 -11.72 8.48
C LEU A 100 2.23 -13.12 8.93
N ALA A 101 1.27 -13.73 8.24
CA ALA A 101 0.75 -15.06 8.52
C ALA A 101 0.05 -15.62 7.28
N GLU A 102 -0.37 -16.87 7.35
CA GLU A 102 -1.20 -17.49 6.32
C GLU A 102 -2.61 -16.87 6.30
N PRO A 103 -3.37 -17.08 5.20
CA PRO A 103 -4.75 -16.60 5.13
C PRO A 103 -5.58 -17.03 6.32
N TYR A 104 -6.38 -16.12 6.83
CA TYR A 104 -7.17 -16.27 8.04
C TYR A 104 -8.65 -16.12 7.72
N GLU A 105 -9.46 -17.03 8.27
CA GLU A 105 -10.92 -16.97 8.15
C GLU A 105 -11.48 -16.48 9.49
N PRO A 106 -11.84 -15.17 9.58
CA PRO A 106 -12.38 -14.64 10.82
C PRO A 106 -13.77 -15.21 11.14
N PRO A 107 -14.18 -15.21 12.43
CA PRO A 107 -15.47 -15.80 12.82
C PRO A 107 -16.69 -15.20 12.12
N TRP A 108 -16.59 -13.96 11.65
CA TRP A 108 -17.69 -13.27 10.94
C TRP A 108 -17.74 -13.56 9.45
N GLY A 109 -16.85 -14.41 8.93
CA GLY A 109 -16.86 -14.81 7.54
C GLY A 109 -15.77 -14.13 6.71
N GLY A 110 -15.65 -14.59 5.46
CA GLY A 110 -14.63 -14.10 4.54
C GLY A 110 -13.26 -14.72 4.78
N CYS A 111 -12.25 -14.15 4.13
CA CYS A 111 -10.86 -14.61 4.23
C CYS A 111 -9.94 -13.42 4.00
N ARG A 112 -8.88 -13.30 4.77
CA ARG A 112 -7.94 -12.19 4.62
C ARG A 112 -6.52 -12.62 4.95
N PHE A 113 -5.57 -11.82 4.47
CA PHE A 113 -4.17 -11.89 4.90
C PHE A 113 -3.53 -10.52 4.80
N PHE A 114 -2.42 -10.35 5.52
CA PHE A 114 -1.62 -9.13 5.46
C PHE A 114 -0.31 -9.42 4.77
N CYS A 115 0.02 -8.64 3.75
CA CYS A 115 1.36 -8.63 3.18
C CYS A 115 2.06 -7.32 3.52
N VAL A 116 3.38 -7.31 3.31
CA VAL A 116 4.25 -6.22 3.72
C VAL A 116 4.88 -5.60 2.47
N ASP A 117 4.76 -4.29 2.34
CA ASP A 117 5.36 -3.56 1.23
C ASP A 117 6.87 -3.34 1.45
N PRO A 118 7.61 -2.77 0.48
CA PRO A 118 9.06 -2.57 0.62
C PRO A 118 9.49 -1.75 1.83
N ASP A 119 8.66 -0.84 2.32
CA ASP A 119 8.97 0.02 3.46
C ASP A 119 8.44 -0.50 4.80
N GLY A 120 7.69 -1.60 4.78
CA GLY A 120 7.08 -2.15 5.97
C GLY A 120 5.63 -1.74 6.20
N TYR A 121 5.01 -1.03 5.27
CA TYR A 121 3.57 -0.80 5.33
C TYR A 121 2.80 -2.09 5.14
N LEU A 122 1.69 -2.22 5.87
CA LEU A 122 0.82 -3.37 5.72
C LEU A 122 -0.21 -3.14 4.62
N VAL A 123 -0.43 -4.17 3.84
CA VAL A 123 -1.52 -4.25 2.87
C VAL A 123 -2.39 -5.43 3.28
N GLU A 124 -3.65 -5.16 3.61
CA GLU A 124 -4.64 -6.20 3.88
C GLU A 124 -5.32 -6.56 2.55
N ILE A 125 -5.24 -7.82 2.20
CA ILE A 125 -6.00 -8.37 1.07
C ILE A 125 -7.19 -9.10 1.66
N GLU A 126 -8.39 -8.64 1.35
CA GLU A 126 -9.61 -9.12 1.98
C GLU A 126 -10.62 -9.62 0.95
N GLN A 127 -11.08 -10.84 1.16
CA GLN A 127 -12.28 -11.36 0.51
C GLN A 127 -13.40 -11.23 1.51
N PRO A 128 -14.36 -10.31 1.30
CA PRO A 128 -15.48 -10.13 2.23
C PRO A 128 -16.36 -11.36 2.34
N ALA A 129 -17.08 -11.43 3.43
CA ALA A 129 -18.04 -12.53 3.67
C ALA A 129 -19.17 -12.53 2.64
#